data_c2511ae7f5e99bf66efe02df27fd4821
#
_entry.id   c2511ae7f5e99bf66efe02df27fd4821
#
_cell.length_a   1.000
_cell.length_b   1.000
_cell.length_c   1.000
_cell.angle_alpha   90.00
_cell.angle_beta   90.00
_cell.angle_gamma   90.00
#
_symmetry.space_group_name_H-M   'P 1'
#
loop_
_entity.id
_entity.type
_entity.pdbx_description
1 polymer ?
#
loop_
_entity_poly.entity_id
_entity_poly.type
_entity_poly.pdbx_seq_one_letter_code
_entity_poly.pdbx_strand_id
1 'polypeptide(L)'
;MFRNQDGRVLKRSPSARETSARENRLRDARLRSHSRRLIRRLAPQLPLSVTTLCELLGEDRGTPISLLEWDLPADGPFGVLISRQDEDVIAYQAKTTKAHQAHIILHEVGHIIAYDIAGERPAGMQLRTCYSDRDERDAEIIASTIMNQAISMSRRARRYGLDQPWQPSVYNSLVLTDGLT
;
A
#
# COMPACT_ATOMS: atom_id res chain seq x y z
N MET A 1 37.75 2.97 -21.59
CA MET A 1 38.03 3.89 -20.47
C MET A 1 38.72 5.10 -21.07
N PHE A 2 38.02 6.22 -21.22
CA PHE A 2 38.58 7.41 -21.87
C PHE A 2 39.26 8.29 -20.81
N ARG A 3 40.52 8.67 -21.05
CA ARG A 3 41.23 9.66 -20.24
C ARG A 3 41.40 10.96 -21.04
N ASN A 4 41.28 12.10 -20.39
CA ASN A 4 41.65 13.36 -21.01
C ASN A 4 43.17 13.54 -21.05
N GLN A 5 43.65 14.60 -21.70
CA GLN A 5 45.08 14.88 -21.86
C GLN A 5 45.82 15.06 -20.51
N ASP A 6 45.08 15.33 -19.40
CA ASP A 6 45.62 15.51 -18.05
C ASP A 6 45.51 14.22 -17.21
N GLY A 7 45.23 13.04 -17.80
CA GLY A 7 45.15 11.77 -17.12
C GLY A 7 43.95 11.54 -16.21
N ARG A 8 42.98 12.47 -16.15
CA ARG A 8 41.76 12.35 -15.36
C ARG A 8 40.77 11.40 -16.04
N VAL A 9 40.25 10.46 -15.26
CA VAL A 9 39.19 9.55 -15.70
C VAL A 9 37.90 10.37 -15.86
N LEU A 10 37.44 10.51 -17.10
CA LEU A 10 36.14 11.11 -17.38
C LEU A 10 35.05 10.16 -16.94
N LYS A 11 34.30 10.53 -15.90
CA LYS A 11 33.09 9.82 -15.51
C LYS A 11 32.06 10.01 -16.63
N ARG A 12 31.64 8.91 -17.23
CA ARG A 12 30.57 8.92 -18.25
C ARG A 12 29.30 9.47 -17.63
N SER A 13 28.71 10.48 -18.23
CA SER A 13 27.38 10.97 -17.82
C SER A 13 26.36 9.83 -17.98
N PRO A 14 25.49 9.62 -16.98
CA PRO A 14 24.49 8.57 -17.08
C PRO A 14 23.56 8.82 -18.28
N SER A 15 23.16 7.74 -18.96
CA SER A 15 22.15 7.85 -20.03
C SER A 15 20.78 8.22 -19.46
N ALA A 16 19.88 8.75 -20.30
CA ALA A 16 18.51 9.08 -19.86
C ALA A 16 17.79 7.87 -19.23
N ARG A 17 18.04 6.65 -19.73
CA ARG A 17 17.51 5.41 -19.17
C ARG A 17 18.06 5.11 -17.77
N GLU A 18 19.36 5.32 -17.56
CA GLU A 18 20.01 5.11 -16.26
C GLU A 18 19.53 6.13 -15.23
N THR A 19 19.31 7.39 -15.64
CA THR A 19 18.75 8.46 -14.81
C THR A 19 17.32 8.11 -14.39
N SER A 20 16.45 7.76 -15.33
CA SER A 20 15.07 7.34 -15.05
C SER A 20 14.98 6.12 -14.14
N ALA A 21 15.81 5.11 -14.37
CA ALA A 21 15.87 3.92 -13.52
C ALA A 21 16.34 4.24 -12.09
N ARG A 22 17.25 5.20 -11.93
CA ARG A 22 17.70 5.68 -10.61
C ARG A 22 16.60 6.44 -9.89
N GLU A 23 15.91 7.32 -10.59
CA GLU A 23 14.78 8.09 -10.04
C GLU A 23 13.66 7.17 -9.56
N ASN A 24 13.29 6.15 -10.36
CA ASN A 24 12.29 5.16 -9.97
C ASN A 24 12.73 4.39 -8.70
N ARG A 25 13.99 3.94 -8.63
CA ARG A 25 14.49 3.26 -7.41
C ARG A 25 14.44 4.16 -6.17
N LEU A 26 14.77 5.44 -6.30
CA LEU A 26 14.70 6.40 -5.21
C LEU A 26 13.26 6.65 -4.77
N ARG A 27 12.32 6.76 -5.72
CA ARG A 27 10.88 6.87 -5.45
C ARG A 27 10.38 5.63 -4.69
N ASP A 28 10.64 4.44 -5.21
CA ASP A 28 10.28 3.16 -4.58
C ASP A 28 10.79 3.08 -3.13
N ALA A 29 12.05 3.47 -2.90
CA ALA A 29 12.64 3.46 -1.58
C ALA A 29 11.95 4.45 -0.62
N ARG A 30 11.56 5.63 -1.12
CA ARG A 30 10.80 6.63 -0.35
C ARG A 30 9.42 6.11 0.04
N LEU A 31 8.69 5.52 -0.91
CA LEU A 31 7.36 4.94 -0.67
C LEU A 31 7.43 3.84 0.39
N ARG A 32 8.35 2.88 0.23
CA ARG A 32 8.56 1.82 1.25
C ARG A 32 8.94 2.36 2.62
N SER A 33 9.82 3.36 2.66
CA SER A 33 10.23 3.98 3.92
C SER A 33 9.09 4.71 4.60
N HIS A 34 8.29 5.46 3.83
CA HIS A 34 7.11 6.16 4.34
C HIS A 34 6.08 5.16 4.90
N SER A 35 5.69 4.15 4.12
CA SER A 35 4.71 3.14 4.53
C SER A 35 5.14 2.41 5.81
N ARG A 36 6.41 2.03 5.93
CA ARG A 36 6.91 1.40 7.16
C ARG A 36 6.87 2.33 8.37
N ARG A 37 7.16 3.62 8.21
CA ARG A 37 7.05 4.59 9.30
C ARG A 37 5.61 4.81 9.70
N LEU A 38 4.72 4.95 8.71
CA LEU A 38 3.28 5.12 8.92
C LEU A 38 2.72 3.96 9.74
N ILE A 39 2.93 2.71 9.31
CA ILE A 39 2.42 1.53 10.03
C ILE A 39 2.99 1.45 11.45
N ARG A 40 4.27 1.72 11.66
CA ARG A 40 4.85 1.72 13.01
C ARG A 40 4.27 2.80 13.91
N ARG A 41 3.83 3.92 13.35
CA ARG A 41 3.20 5.01 14.09
C ARG A 41 1.75 4.70 14.43
N LEU A 42 0.96 4.22 13.44
CA LEU A 42 -0.46 3.95 13.61
C LEU A 42 -0.72 2.73 14.49
N ALA A 43 0.08 1.71 14.37
CA ALA A 43 -0.14 0.44 15.04
C ALA A 43 1.15 -0.11 15.66
N PRO A 44 1.61 0.47 16.77
CA PRO A 44 2.81 0.02 17.47
C PRO A 44 2.65 -1.37 18.11
N GLN A 45 1.42 -1.79 18.40
CA GLN A 45 1.09 -3.07 19.04
C GLN A 45 0.04 -3.81 18.19
N LEU A 46 0.36 -5.00 17.66
CA LEU A 46 -0.46 -5.67 16.66
C LEU A 46 -0.75 -7.13 16.96
N PRO A 47 -1.80 -7.69 16.34
CA PRO A 47 -2.02 -7.83 14.88
C PRO A 47 -2.94 -6.75 14.28
N LEU A 48 -2.58 -6.20 13.11
CA LEU A 48 -3.32 -5.18 12.37
C LEU A 48 -4.27 -5.81 11.35
N SER A 49 -5.58 -5.65 11.54
CA SER A 49 -6.55 -5.96 10.48
C SER A 49 -6.58 -4.83 9.45
N VAL A 50 -7.02 -5.14 8.23
CA VAL A 50 -7.17 -4.14 7.17
C VAL A 50 -8.21 -3.09 7.57
N THR A 51 -9.29 -3.51 8.24
CA THR A 51 -10.32 -2.62 8.78
C THR A 51 -9.74 -1.66 9.80
N THR A 52 -9.02 -2.17 10.81
CA THR A 52 -8.37 -1.33 11.82
C THR A 52 -7.34 -0.38 11.20
N LEU A 53 -6.63 -0.82 10.15
CA LEU A 53 -5.72 0.08 9.42
C LEU A 53 -6.48 1.25 8.78
N CYS A 54 -7.62 1.00 8.13
CA CYS A 54 -8.44 2.05 7.52
C CYS A 54 -8.97 3.03 8.58
N GLU A 55 -9.43 2.53 9.74
CA GLU A 55 -9.87 3.35 10.87
C GLU A 55 -8.74 4.27 11.36
N LEU A 56 -7.60 3.70 11.74
CA LEU A 56 -6.45 4.44 12.25
C LEU A 56 -5.87 5.42 11.23
N LEU A 57 -5.84 5.03 9.95
CA LEU A 57 -5.39 5.91 8.88
C LEU A 57 -6.36 7.06 8.66
N GLY A 58 -7.66 6.81 8.71
CA GLY A 58 -8.70 7.83 8.61
C GLY A 58 -8.61 8.85 9.74
N GLU A 59 -8.40 8.39 10.98
CA GLU A 59 -8.19 9.24 12.16
C GLU A 59 -6.93 10.11 12.00
N ASP A 60 -5.80 9.51 11.62
CA ASP A 60 -4.52 10.22 11.43
C ASP A 60 -4.59 11.30 10.35
N ARG A 61 -5.39 11.08 9.31
CA ARG A 61 -5.60 12.00 8.19
C ARG A 61 -6.68 13.06 8.47
N GLY A 62 -7.53 12.83 9.46
CA GLY A 62 -8.75 13.63 9.69
C GLY A 62 -9.77 13.46 8.56
N THR A 63 -9.74 12.35 7.83
CA THR A 63 -10.67 11.98 6.75
C THR A 63 -10.95 10.50 6.88
N PRO A 64 -12.14 10.11 7.34
CA PRO A 64 -12.54 8.73 7.51
C PRO A 64 -12.38 7.91 6.22
N ILE A 65 -12.09 6.62 6.38
CA ILE A 65 -12.06 5.65 5.29
C ILE A 65 -13.12 4.60 5.58
N SER A 66 -14.20 4.62 4.81
CA SER A 66 -15.29 3.65 4.90
C SER A 66 -15.08 2.49 3.93
N LEU A 67 -15.42 1.28 4.38
CA LEU A 67 -15.32 0.06 3.59
C LEU A 67 -16.71 -0.40 3.16
N LEU A 68 -16.91 -0.59 1.85
CA LEU A 68 -18.16 -1.03 1.25
C LEU A 68 -17.97 -2.36 0.52
N GLU A 69 -18.49 -3.45 1.11
CA GLU A 69 -18.54 -4.74 0.44
C GLU A 69 -19.65 -4.70 -0.64
N TRP A 70 -19.28 -4.84 -1.92
CA TRP A 70 -20.19 -4.66 -3.04
C TRP A 70 -20.02 -5.78 -4.08
N ASP A 71 -21.12 -6.20 -4.69
CA ASP A 71 -21.10 -7.14 -5.80
C ASP A 71 -20.73 -6.39 -7.10
N LEU A 72 -19.44 -6.18 -7.31
CA LEU A 72 -18.92 -5.50 -8.48
C LEU A 72 -19.06 -6.38 -9.73
N PRO A 73 -19.26 -5.79 -10.94
CA PRO A 73 -19.34 -6.54 -12.20
C PRO A 73 -18.09 -7.40 -12.43
N ALA A 74 -18.27 -8.60 -12.95
CA ALA A 74 -17.18 -9.57 -13.15
C ALA A 74 -16.11 -9.12 -14.15
N ASP A 75 -16.47 -8.24 -15.08
CA ASP A 75 -15.62 -7.62 -16.09
C ASP A 75 -15.09 -6.23 -15.68
N GLY A 76 -15.42 -5.81 -14.46
CA GLY A 76 -15.00 -4.53 -13.88
C GLY A 76 -13.80 -4.63 -12.94
N PRO A 77 -13.39 -3.51 -12.33
CA PRO A 77 -12.35 -3.50 -11.30
C PRO A 77 -12.82 -4.26 -10.06
N PHE A 78 -11.90 -4.90 -9.35
CA PHE A 78 -12.18 -5.57 -8.08
C PHE A 78 -12.32 -4.62 -6.90
N GLY A 79 -11.76 -3.39 -7.00
CA GLY A 79 -11.84 -2.31 -6.04
C GLY A 79 -12.08 -0.98 -6.71
N VAL A 80 -12.67 -0.05 -5.98
CA VAL A 80 -12.94 1.32 -6.45
C VAL A 80 -12.78 2.29 -5.29
N LEU A 81 -11.94 3.31 -5.47
CA LEU A 81 -11.80 4.41 -4.53
C LEU A 81 -12.74 5.56 -4.92
N ILE A 82 -13.60 5.94 -4.01
CA ILE A 82 -14.48 7.10 -4.13
C ILE A 82 -14.02 8.12 -3.10
N SER A 83 -13.30 9.15 -3.57
CA SER A 83 -12.85 10.23 -2.70
C SER A 83 -13.89 11.35 -2.66
N ARG A 84 -14.26 11.76 -1.45
CA ARG A 84 -15.13 12.90 -1.15
C ARG A 84 -14.34 13.92 -0.33
N GLN A 85 -14.94 15.09 -0.11
CA GLN A 85 -14.28 16.15 0.65
C GLN A 85 -14.04 15.75 2.12
N ASP A 86 -14.97 15.02 2.70
CA ASP A 86 -15.05 14.65 4.13
C ASP A 86 -14.84 13.15 4.39
N GLU A 87 -14.78 12.31 3.35
CA GLU A 87 -14.70 10.86 3.48
C GLU A 87 -14.07 10.22 2.24
N ASP A 88 -13.30 9.17 2.42
CA ASP A 88 -12.91 8.23 1.36
C ASP A 88 -13.69 6.92 1.52
N VAL A 89 -14.29 6.41 0.44
CA VAL A 89 -15.00 5.13 0.45
C VAL A 89 -14.28 4.15 -0.46
N ILE A 90 -13.91 2.99 0.08
CA ILE A 90 -13.34 1.88 -0.68
C ILE A 90 -14.44 0.84 -0.90
N ALA A 91 -14.98 0.76 -2.12
CA ALA A 91 -15.85 -0.33 -2.53
C ALA A 91 -14.98 -1.49 -3.03
N TYR A 92 -15.25 -2.71 -2.54
CA TYR A 92 -14.48 -3.91 -2.89
C TYR A 92 -15.36 -5.11 -3.17
N GLN A 93 -14.86 -6.04 -4.00
CA GLN A 93 -15.61 -7.19 -4.48
C GLN A 93 -16.07 -8.11 -3.34
N ALA A 94 -17.40 -8.28 -3.22
CA ALA A 94 -18.01 -9.17 -2.23
C ALA A 94 -17.76 -10.65 -2.54
N LYS A 95 -17.82 -11.03 -3.82
CA LYS A 95 -17.76 -12.43 -4.28
C LYS A 95 -16.33 -12.87 -4.54
N THR A 96 -15.47 -12.77 -3.51
CA THR A 96 -14.10 -13.29 -3.55
C THR A 96 -13.64 -13.73 -2.17
N THR A 97 -12.45 -14.31 -2.07
CA THR A 97 -11.89 -14.75 -0.78
C THR A 97 -11.56 -13.57 0.13
N LYS A 98 -11.61 -13.76 1.45
CA LYS A 98 -11.23 -12.72 2.42
C LYS A 98 -9.78 -12.24 2.24
N ALA A 99 -8.87 -13.12 1.81
CA ALA A 99 -7.51 -12.73 1.46
C ALA A 99 -7.47 -11.76 0.28
N HIS A 100 -8.23 -12.06 -0.76
CA HIS A 100 -8.31 -11.19 -1.92
C HIS A 100 -9.01 -9.86 -1.59
N GLN A 101 -10.08 -9.88 -0.79
CA GLN A 101 -10.72 -8.66 -0.29
C GLN A 101 -9.72 -7.76 0.45
N ALA A 102 -8.93 -8.34 1.36
CA ALA A 102 -7.90 -7.59 2.08
C ALA A 102 -6.83 -7.01 1.14
N HIS A 103 -6.42 -7.75 0.11
CA HIS A 103 -5.48 -7.25 -0.90
C HIS A 103 -6.06 -6.08 -1.70
N ILE A 104 -7.31 -6.19 -2.16
CA ILE A 104 -8.03 -5.12 -2.86
C ILE A 104 -8.07 -3.86 -2.01
N ILE A 105 -8.50 -3.97 -0.74
CA ILE A 105 -8.59 -2.83 0.17
C ILE A 105 -7.21 -2.20 0.37
N LEU A 106 -6.15 -3.00 0.57
CA LEU A 106 -4.79 -2.49 0.74
C LEU A 106 -4.27 -1.79 -0.53
N HIS A 107 -4.68 -2.23 -1.71
CA HIS A 107 -4.34 -1.58 -2.97
C HIS A 107 -4.96 -0.18 -3.04
N GLU A 108 -6.25 -0.04 -2.73
CA GLU A 108 -6.93 1.27 -2.68
C GLU A 108 -6.36 2.18 -1.58
N VAL A 109 -6.03 1.62 -0.41
CA VAL A 109 -5.27 2.35 0.63
C VAL A 109 -3.91 2.81 0.10
N GLY A 110 -3.28 2.02 -0.76
CA GLY A 110 -2.03 2.39 -1.45
C GLY A 110 -2.19 3.66 -2.28
N HIS A 111 -3.29 3.79 -3.04
CA HIS A 111 -3.61 5.01 -3.78
C HIS A 111 -3.83 6.20 -2.85
N ILE A 112 -4.60 6.03 -1.77
CA ILE A 112 -4.83 7.09 -0.77
C ILE A 112 -3.49 7.61 -0.24
N ILE A 113 -2.61 6.73 0.21
CA ILE A 113 -1.30 7.10 0.76
C ILE A 113 -0.40 7.75 -0.30
N ALA A 114 -0.42 7.27 -1.55
CA ALA A 114 0.35 7.86 -2.64
C ALA A 114 -0.06 9.31 -2.90
N TYR A 115 -1.37 9.60 -2.89
CA TYR A 115 -1.90 10.97 -3.01
C TYR A 115 -1.52 11.87 -1.85
N ASP A 116 -1.60 11.36 -0.61
CA ASP A 116 -1.18 12.13 0.57
C ASP A 116 0.31 12.51 0.49
N ILE A 117 1.16 11.58 0.01
CA ILE A 117 2.60 11.84 -0.22
C ILE A 117 2.83 12.88 -1.32
N ALA A 118 2.02 12.86 -2.38
CA ALA A 118 2.12 13.81 -3.49
C ALA A 118 1.54 15.19 -3.15
N GLY A 119 0.72 15.30 -2.10
CA GLY A 119 -0.05 16.50 -1.79
C GLY A 119 -1.19 16.75 -2.79
N GLU A 120 -1.62 15.72 -3.51
CA GLU A 120 -2.61 15.79 -4.58
C GLU A 120 -3.97 15.31 -4.07
N ARG A 121 -4.57 16.01 -3.13
CA ARG A 121 -5.94 15.67 -2.73
C ARG A 121 -6.94 16.13 -3.78
N PRO A 122 -7.85 15.23 -4.22
CA PRO A 122 -8.90 15.65 -5.16
C PRO A 122 -9.83 16.67 -4.51
N ALA A 123 -10.12 17.76 -5.24
CA ALA A 123 -11.17 18.68 -4.88
C ALA A 123 -12.52 18.11 -5.36
N GLY A 124 -13.44 17.80 -4.44
CA GLY A 124 -14.77 17.30 -4.75
C GLY A 124 -14.86 15.76 -4.86
N MET A 125 -16.05 15.26 -5.19
CA MET A 125 -16.29 13.83 -5.36
C MET A 125 -15.63 13.31 -6.64
N GLN A 126 -14.72 12.36 -6.50
CA GLN A 126 -14.07 11.67 -7.64
C GLN A 126 -14.21 10.17 -7.51
N LEU A 127 -14.78 9.57 -8.54
CA LEU A 127 -14.74 8.13 -8.76
C LEU A 127 -13.48 7.80 -9.54
N ARG A 128 -12.56 7.03 -8.96
CA ARG A 128 -11.30 6.68 -9.61
C ARG A 128 -11.31 5.21 -10.01
N THR A 129 -11.44 5.00 -11.30
CA THR A 129 -11.41 3.67 -11.94
C THR A 129 -10.26 3.52 -12.92
N CYS A 130 -9.53 4.61 -13.22
CA CYS A 130 -8.41 4.63 -14.14
C CYS A 130 -7.24 5.40 -13.53
N TYR A 131 -6.15 4.71 -13.32
CA TYR A 131 -4.89 5.24 -12.82
C TYR A 131 -3.81 5.17 -13.89
N SER A 132 -2.79 5.99 -13.81
CA SER A 132 -1.61 5.81 -14.66
C SER A 132 -0.82 4.57 -14.20
N ASP A 133 -0.03 3.97 -15.11
CA ASP A 133 0.88 2.86 -14.76
C ASP A 133 1.80 3.19 -13.56
N ARG A 134 2.10 4.47 -13.40
CA ARG A 134 2.91 4.97 -12.29
C ARG A 134 2.15 4.94 -10.97
N ASP A 135 0.89 5.38 -10.97
CA ASP A 135 0.04 5.40 -9.77
C ASP A 135 -0.26 3.98 -9.31
N GLU A 136 -0.56 3.08 -10.26
CA GLU A 136 -0.73 1.65 -9.99
C GLU A 136 0.52 1.04 -9.35
N ARG A 137 1.70 1.34 -9.90
CA ARG A 137 2.96 0.88 -9.35
C ARG A 137 3.21 1.40 -7.94
N ASP A 138 2.92 2.66 -7.69
CA ASP A 138 3.11 3.28 -6.38
C ASP A 138 2.17 2.67 -5.34
N ALA A 139 0.88 2.48 -5.69
CA ALA A 139 -0.10 1.82 -4.85
C ALA A 139 0.32 0.38 -4.50
N GLU A 140 0.75 -0.41 -5.48
CA GLU A 140 1.23 -1.78 -5.26
C GLU A 140 2.46 -1.84 -4.34
N ILE A 141 3.43 -0.92 -4.51
CA ILE A 141 4.61 -0.83 -3.63
C ILE A 141 4.19 -0.53 -2.19
N ILE A 142 3.23 0.35 -1.99
CA ILE A 142 2.71 0.71 -0.67
C ILE A 142 1.97 -0.48 -0.07
N ALA A 143 1.00 -1.05 -0.80
CA ALA A 143 0.19 -2.19 -0.36
C ALA A 143 1.06 -3.39 0.04
N SER A 144 1.98 -3.81 -0.83
CA SER A 144 2.90 -4.91 -0.57
C SER A 144 3.82 -4.62 0.63
N THR A 145 4.26 -3.37 0.83
CA THR A 145 5.08 -2.98 1.97
C THR A 145 4.29 -3.07 3.28
N ILE A 146 3.04 -2.61 3.29
CA ILE A 146 2.14 -2.69 4.45
C ILE A 146 1.87 -4.15 4.81
N MET A 147 1.51 -4.97 3.83
CA MET A 147 1.24 -6.40 4.01
C MET A 147 2.44 -7.12 4.61
N ASN A 148 3.63 -6.94 4.04
CA ASN A 148 4.86 -7.55 4.55
C ASN A 148 5.19 -7.10 5.99
N GLN A 149 4.93 -5.83 6.31
CA GLN A 149 5.10 -5.31 7.66
C GLN A 149 4.12 -5.97 8.63
N ALA A 150 2.84 -6.07 8.28
CA ALA A 150 1.81 -6.73 9.10
C ALA A 150 2.15 -8.21 9.37
N ILE A 151 2.55 -8.95 8.34
CA ILE A 151 3.02 -10.34 8.47
C ILE A 151 4.21 -10.45 9.42
N SER A 152 5.21 -9.57 9.25
CA SER A 152 6.40 -9.55 10.09
C SER A 152 6.06 -9.28 11.56
N MET A 153 5.16 -8.34 11.82
CA MET A 153 4.70 -7.99 13.17
C MET A 153 3.94 -9.16 13.81
N SER A 154 3.07 -9.80 13.07
CA SER A 154 2.33 -10.96 13.52
C SER A 154 3.23 -12.14 13.87
N ARG A 155 4.25 -12.42 13.05
CA ARG A 155 5.24 -13.47 13.37
C ARG A 155 6.02 -13.15 14.66
N ARG A 156 6.30 -11.85 14.91
CA ARG A 156 6.93 -11.43 16.17
C ARG A 156 6.00 -11.64 17.37
N ALA A 157 4.74 -11.19 17.27
CA ALA A 157 3.76 -11.36 18.34
C ALA A 157 3.65 -12.83 18.76
N ARG A 158 3.50 -13.75 17.81
CA ARG A 158 3.50 -15.21 18.07
C ARG A 158 4.77 -15.70 18.77
N ARG A 159 5.94 -15.24 18.33
CA ARG A 159 7.23 -15.67 18.93
C ARG A 159 7.36 -15.28 20.40
N TYR A 160 6.74 -14.17 20.81
CA TYR A 160 6.82 -13.66 22.18
C TYR A 160 5.58 -13.98 23.02
N GLY A 161 4.67 -14.85 22.55
CA GLY A 161 3.45 -15.24 23.28
C GLY A 161 2.50 -14.08 23.56
N LEU A 162 2.55 -13.04 22.74
CA LEU A 162 1.67 -11.86 22.82
C LEU A 162 0.35 -12.08 22.09
N ASP A 163 0.04 -13.35 21.75
CA ASP A 163 -1.23 -13.74 21.12
C ASP A 163 -2.35 -13.62 22.14
N GLN A 164 -2.99 -12.47 22.22
CA GLN A 164 -4.34 -12.38 22.74
C GLN A 164 -5.25 -13.20 21.80
N PRO A 165 -6.26 -13.91 22.30
CA PRO A 165 -7.21 -14.65 21.47
C PRO A 165 -8.03 -13.66 20.64
N TRP A 166 -7.50 -13.30 19.47
CA TRP A 166 -8.14 -12.41 18.53
C TRP A 166 -8.96 -13.19 17.51
N GLN A 167 -10.12 -12.69 17.14
CA GLN A 167 -11.07 -13.36 16.26
C GLN A 167 -10.49 -13.57 14.84
N PRO A 168 -10.56 -14.80 14.28
CA PRO A 168 -9.69 -15.22 13.16
C PRO A 168 -10.18 -14.89 11.75
N SER A 169 -11.10 -13.94 11.52
CA SER A 169 -11.78 -13.87 10.22
C SER A 169 -10.97 -13.26 9.06
N VAL A 170 -10.00 -12.38 9.31
CA VAL A 170 -9.19 -11.76 8.24
C VAL A 170 -7.73 -12.21 8.31
N TYR A 171 -7.25 -12.54 9.49
CA TYR A 171 -5.86 -12.92 9.74
C TYR A 171 -5.45 -14.24 9.09
N ASN A 172 -6.33 -15.25 9.11
CA ASN A 172 -6.06 -16.54 8.48
C ASN A 172 -5.92 -16.45 6.96
N SER A 173 -6.48 -15.43 6.34
CA SER A 173 -6.39 -15.24 4.89
C SER A 173 -5.03 -14.69 4.45
N LEU A 174 -4.31 -13.93 5.30
CA LEU A 174 -3.00 -13.35 4.97
C LEU A 174 -1.81 -14.27 5.33
N VAL A 175 -2.03 -15.28 6.19
CA VAL A 175 -0.95 -16.11 6.75
C VAL A 175 -0.97 -17.55 6.24
N LEU A 176 -2.09 -18.03 5.66
CA LEU A 176 -2.25 -19.45 5.27
C LEU A 176 -1.77 -19.78 3.84
N THR A 177 -1.03 -18.92 3.15
CA THR A 177 -0.43 -19.26 1.85
C THR A 177 0.99 -19.86 1.95
N ASP A 178 1.59 -19.96 3.13
CA ASP A 178 2.87 -20.63 3.32
C ASP A 178 2.68 -21.96 4.05
N GLY A 179 2.37 -23.00 3.29
CA GLY A 179 2.56 -24.37 3.76
C GLY A 179 1.42 -25.30 3.49
N LEU A 180 1.34 -25.84 2.29
CA LEU A 180 0.98 -27.25 2.04
C LEU A 180 1.60 -27.66 0.70
N THR A 181 2.75 -28.27 0.76
CA THR A 181 3.14 -29.38 -0.09
C THR A 181 2.72 -30.65 0.60
#